data_b4f437fc295650c2ac62a278cddbd379
#
_entry.id   b4f437fc295650c2ac62a278cddbd379
#
_cell.length_a   1.000
_cell.length_b   1.000
_cell.length_c   1.000
_cell.angle_alpha   90.00
_cell.angle_beta   90.00
_cell.angle_gamma   90.00
#
_symmetry.space_group_name_H-M   'P 1'
#
loop_
_entity.id
_entity.type
_entity.pdbx_description
1 polymer ?
#
loop_
_entity_poly.entity_id
_entity_poly.type
_entity_poly.pdbx_seq_one_letter_code
_entity_poly.pdbx_strand_id
1 'polypeptide(L)'
;MTFPCLVLDHDDTVVNSTATVHYPCFAEYTAKFFPKAKRYTLEEYLLKNFDPGVYDFFHGEVGMSEEDMKHEQAYWHEYVQHHVPQVYDGMRDILWEYVNAGGTICVVSHSLSPNILRDYRENKLPEPKLVYGWEVPKDRRK
;
A
#
# COMPACT_ATOMS: atom_id res chain seq x y z
N MET A 1 -27.26 -13.43 -3.10
CA MET A 1 -26.19 -12.42 -3.25
C MET A 1 -26.76 -11.16 -3.88
N THR A 2 -26.56 -10.00 -3.27
CA THR A 2 -27.14 -8.74 -3.74
C THR A 2 -26.30 -8.08 -4.86
N PHE A 3 -24.97 -8.26 -4.81
CA PHE A 3 -24.04 -7.69 -5.79
C PHE A 3 -23.15 -8.78 -6.37
N PRO A 4 -23.12 -8.94 -7.72
CA PRO A 4 -22.35 -10.01 -8.37
C PRO A 4 -20.85 -9.68 -8.48
N CYS A 5 -20.45 -8.41 -8.33
CA CYS A 5 -19.07 -7.95 -8.40
C CYS A 5 -18.76 -7.00 -7.26
N LEU A 6 -17.63 -7.24 -6.61
CA LEU A 6 -17.05 -6.38 -5.58
C LEU A 6 -15.80 -5.72 -6.17
N VAL A 7 -15.79 -4.39 -6.22
CA VAL A 7 -14.63 -3.61 -6.65
C VAL A 7 -13.95 -3.05 -5.39
N LEU A 8 -12.69 -3.41 -5.21
CA LEU A 8 -11.92 -3.08 -4.01
C LEU A 8 -10.71 -2.22 -4.37
N ASP A 9 -10.41 -1.28 -3.51
CA ASP A 9 -9.05 -0.75 -3.38
C ASP A 9 -8.16 -1.79 -2.70
N HIS A 10 -6.84 -1.63 -2.74
CA HIS A 10 -5.90 -2.58 -2.18
C HIS A 10 -5.27 -2.08 -0.88
N ASP A 11 -4.47 -1.02 -0.98
CA ASP A 11 -3.72 -0.49 0.15
C ASP A 11 -4.65 0.13 1.18
N ASP A 12 -4.44 -0.22 2.45
CA ASP A 12 -5.23 0.21 3.60
C ASP A 12 -6.75 -0.04 3.48
N THR A 13 -7.13 -0.94 2.56
CA THR A 13 -8.50 -1.43 2.38
C THR A 13 -8.56 -2.94 2.55
N VAL A 14 -7.87 -3.70 1.72
CA VAL A 14 -7.76 -5.17 1.83
C VAL A 14 -6.59 -5.55 2.72
N VAL A 15 -5.45 -4.89 2.53
CA VAL A 15 -4.23 -5.07 3.30
C VAL A 15 -3.88 -3.82 4.09
N ASN A 16 -3.34 -4.01 5.28
CA ASN A 16 -2.88 -2.95 6.17
C ASN A 16 -1.45 -2.52 5.78
N SER A 17 -1.30 -2.00 4.56
CA SER A 17 0.01 -1.73 3.96
C SER A 17 0.75 -0.58 4.64
N THR A 18 0.07 0.48 5.03
CA THR A 18 0.75 1.59 5.71
C THR A 18 1.37 1.15 7.02
N ALA A 19 0.65 0.44 7.87
CA ALA A 19 1.17 0.02 9.18
C ALA A 19 2.21 -1.09 9.07
N THR A 20 2.10 -1.99 8.09
CA THR A 20 2.92 -3.21 8.05
C THR A 20 4.07 -3.16 7.04
N VAL A 21 4.06 -2.19 6.10
CA VAL A 21 5.09 -2.03 5.07
C VAL A 21 5.59 -0.59 4.95
N HIS A 22 4.72 0.38 4.69
CA HIS A 22 5.17 1.74 4.34
C HIS A 22 5.79 2.48 5.54
N TYR A 23 5.14 2.43 6.69
CA TYR A 23 5.70 3.05 7.90
C TYR A 23 6.98 2.35 8.38
N PRO A 24 7.07 1.01 8.44
CA PRO A 24 8.34 0.34 8.75
C PRO A 24 9.47 0.71 7.78
N CYS A 25 9.20 0.80 6.49
CA CYS A 25 10.15 1.27 5.48
C CYS A 25 10.65 2.69 5.78
N PHE A 26 9.73 3.63 6.00
CA PHE A 26 10.04 5.00 6.37
C PHE A 26 10.87 5.09 7.65
N ALA A 27 10.48 4.35 8.69
CA ALA A 27 11.19 4.33 9.96
C ALA A 27 12.62 3.79 9.83
N GLU A 28 12.80 2.71 9.05
CA GLU A 28 14.12 2.14 8.75
C GLU A 28 14.98 3.11 7.94
N TYR A 29 14.43 3.67 6.87
CA TYR A 29 15.11 4.63 6.01
C TYR A 29 15.58 5.86 6.79
N THR A 30 14.67 6.48 7.55
CA THR A 30 15.03 7.67 8.33
C THR A 30 16.01 7.36 9.47
N ALA A 31 15.92 6.18 10.09
CA ALA A 31 16.91 5.74 11.08
C ALA A 31 18.32 5.65 10.48
N LYS A 32 18.42 5.19 9.24
CA LYS A 32 19.69 4.95 8.55
C LYS A 32 20.29 6.22 7.97
N PHE A 33 19.48 7.00 7.27
CA PHE A 33 19.98 8.13 6.46
C PHE A 33 19.76 9.51 7.12
N PHE A 34 18.77 9.60 8.02
CA PHE A 34 18.42 10.82 8.76
C PHE A 34 18.41 10.60 10.29
N PRO A 35 19.53 10.16 10.89
CA PRO A 35 19.57 9.76 12.30
C PRO A 35 19.24 10.88 13.28
N LYS A 36 19.36 12.15 12.84
CA LYS A 36 19.03 13.33 13.66
C LYS A 36 17.59 13.80 13.50
N ALA A 37 16.84 13.28 12.50
CA ALA A 37 15.45 13.65 12.31
C ALA A 37 14.58 13.15 13.47
N LYS A 38 13.46 13.85 13.71
CA LYS A 38 12.43 13.39 14.65
C LYS A 38 11.99 11.96 14.31
N ARG A 39 11.75 11.15 15.31
CA ARG A 39 11.07 9.87 15.15
C ARG A 39 9.56 10.09 15.19
N TYR A 40 8.88 9.59 14.17
CA TYR A 40 7.44 9.68 14.05
C TYR A 40 6.81 8.37 14.47
N THR A 41 5.67 8.42 15.14
CA THR A 41 4.83 7.26 15.40
C THR A 41 4.05 6.89 14.13
N LEU A 42 3.45 5.69 14.10
CA LEU A 42 2.57 5.29 13.00
C LEU A 42 1.40 6.29 12.81
N GLU A 43 0.79 6.74 13.90
CA GLU A 43 -0.30 7.71 13.86
C GLU A 43 0.16 9.05 13.28
N GLU A 44 1.29 9.58 13.73
CA GLU A 44 1.88 10.79 13.19
C GLU A 44 2.19 10.65 11.69
N TYR A 45 2.77 9.51 11.28
CA TYR A 45 3.08 9.22 9.88
C TYR A 45 1.82 9.20 9.01
N LEU A 46 0.76 8.51 9.47
CA LEU A 46 -0.54 8.48 8.78
C LEU A 46 -1.11 9.89 8.60
N LEU A 47 -1.16 10.68 9.67
CA LEU A 47 -1.68 12.06 9.62
C LEU A 47 -0.87 12.93 8.65
N LYS A 48 0.47 12.84 8.70
CA LYS A 48 1.38 13.63 7.86
C LYS A 48 1.29 13.30 6.37
N ASN A 49 0.94 12.07 6.02
CA ASN A 49 0.71 11.70 4.63
C ASN A 49 -0.50 12.39 4.01
N PHE A 50 -1.47 12.83 4.84
CA PHE A 50 -2.65 13.57 4.40
C PHE A 50 -2.47 15.09 4.56
N ASP A 51 -1.89 15.54 5.68
CA ASP A 51 -1.68 16.94 5.99
C ASP A 51 -0.32 17.13 6.69
N PRO A 52 0.65 17.76 6.05
CA PRO A 52 0.60 18.52 4.78
C PRO A 52 0.70 17.69 3.49
N GLY A 53 0.80 16.38 3.56
CA GLY A 53 1.04 15.48 2.44
C GLY A 53 2.50 15.02 2.37
N VAL A 54 2.73 13.92 1.64
CA VAL A 54 4.03 13.21 1.61
C VAL A 54 5.19 14.13 1.23
N TYR A 55 5.02 14.97 0.21
CA TYR A 55 6.09 15.84 -0.26
C TYR A 55 6.53 16.84 0.81
N ASP A 56 5.58 17.62 1.34
CA ASP A 56 5.86 18.64 2.34
C ASP A 56 6.32 18.02 3.67
N PHE A 57 5.83 16.86 3.99
CA PHE A 57 6.29 16.10 5.15
C PHE A 57 7.76 15.67 5.01
N PHE A 58 8.12 15.04 3.90
CA PHE A 58 9.50 14.55 3.70
C PHE A 58 10.48 15.69 3.50
N HIS A 59 10.13 16.65 2.65
CA HIS A 59 10.99 17.79 2.35
C HIS A 59 11.05 18.80 3.51
N GLY A 60 9.90 19.21 4.02
CA GLY A 60 9.79 20.29 5.02
C GLY A 60 10.10 19.85 6.44
N GLU A 61 9.57 18.70 6.89
CA GLU A 61 9.70 18.28 8.29
C GLU A 61 10.86 17.30 8.52
N VAL A 62 11.05 16.31 7.63
CA VAL A 62 12.16 15.36 7.73
C VAL A 62 13.48 16.00 7.26
N GLY A 63 13.39 16.98 6.35
CA GLY A 63 14.53 17.70 5.81
C GLY A 63 15.21 17.01 4.64
N MET A 64 14.46 16.20 3.87
CA MET A 64 14.97 15.56 2.66
C MET A 64 15.11 16.56 1.52
N SER A 65 16.26 16.55 0.82
CA SER A 65 16.43 17.22 -0.45
C SER A 65 15.68 16.48 -1.56
N GLU A 66 15.56 17.09 -2.75
CA GLU A 66 15.01 16.43 -3.93
C GLU A 66 15.76 15.13 -4.30
N GLU A 67 17.06 15.11 -4.09
CA GLU A 67 17.90 13.93 -4.33
C GLU A 67 17.64 12.85 -3.28
N ASP A 68 17.50 13.24 -2.01
CA ASP A 68 17.15 12.32 -0.92
C ASP A 68 15.77 11.69 -1.15
N MET A 69 14.80 12.47 -1.64
CA MET A 69 13.46 11.96 -1.94
C MET A 69 13.45 10.95 -3.09
N LYS A 70 14.30 11.17 -4.12
CA LYS A 70 14.50 10.18 -5.20
C LYS A 70 15.15 8.90 -4.68
N HIS A 71 16.12 9.04 -3.78
CA HIS A 71 16.79 7.91 -3.14
C HIS A 71 15.82 7.15 -2.23
N GLU A 72 14.99 7.86 -1.45
CA GLU A 72 13.94 7.27 -0.62
C GLU A 72 12.92 6.50 -1.48
N GLN A 73 12.47 7.07 -2.58
CA GLN A 73 11.55 6.41 -3.49
C GLN A 73 12.15 5.13 -4.09
N ALA A 74 13.43 5.13 -4.45
CA ALA A 74 14.11 3.93 -4.93
C ALA A 74 14.23 2.87 -3.82
N TYR A 75 14.55 3.29 -2.59
CA TYR A 75 14.60 2.42 -1.42
C TYR A 75 13.23 1.81 -1.12
N TRP A 76 12.17 2.62 -1.14
CA TRP A 76 10.79 2.17 -0.95
C TRP A 76 10.37 1.16 -2.03
N HIS A 77 10.67 1.41 -3.30
CA HIS A 77 10.39 0.47 -4.38
C HIS A 77 11.03 -0.90 -4.15
N GLU A 78 12.28 -0.94 -3.73
CA GLU A 78 12.98 -2.18 -3.39
C GLU A 78 12.34 -2.85 -2.15
N TYR A 79 12.05 -2.06 -1.12
CA TYR A 79 11.47 -2.56 0.12
C TYR A 79 10.13 -3.23 -0.10
N VAL A 80 9.21 -2.61 -0.84
CA VAL A 80 7.86 -3.15 -1.07
C VAL A 80 7.87 -4.44 -1.91
N GLN A 81 8.91 -4.68 -2.71
CA GLN A 81 9.04 -5.92 -3.46
C GLN A 81 9.36 -7.13 -2.55
N HIS A 82 9.97 -6.88 -1.40
CA HIS A 82 10.41 -7.92 -0.46
C HIS A 82 9.58 -7.99 0.82
N HIS A 83 8.59 -7.12 0.99
CA HIS A 83 7.74 -7.08 2.18
C HIS A 83 6.27 -7.18 1.79
N VAL A 84 5.64 -8.26 2.23
CA VAL A 84 4.22 -8.53 2.00
C VAL A 84 3.39 -7.87 3.09
N PRO A 85 2.44 -6.98 2.76
CA PRO A 85 1.57 -6.38 3.76
C PRO A 85 0.64 -7.41 4.38
N GLN A 86 0.28 -7.21 5.64
CA GLN A 86 -0.68 -8.06 6.34
C GLN A 86 -2.11 -7.72 5.90
N VAL A 87 -2.92 -8.75 5.69
CA VAL A 87 -4.35 -8.59 5.47
C VAL A 87 -5.04 -8.16 6.78
N TYR A 88 -6.08 -7.34 6.67
CA TYR A 88 -6.91 -7.00 7.84
C TYR A 88 -7.62 -8.23 8.41
N ASP A 89 -7.79 -8.26 9.73
CA ASP A 89 -8.49 -9.34 10.42
C ASP A 89 -9.91 -9.52 9.86
N GLY A 90 -10.28 -10.76 9.58
CA GLY A 90 -11.57 -11.11 9.00
C GLY A 90 -11.72 -10.89 7.49
N MET A 91 -10.86 -10.09 6.85
CA MET A 91 -10.96 -9.79 5.42
C MET A 91 -10.87 -11.06 4.56
N ARG A 92 -9.95 -11.97 4.89
CA ARG A 92 -9.79 -13.25 4.16
C ARG A 92 -11.09 -14.05 4.16
N ASP A 93 -11.72 -14.20 5.32
CA ASP A 93 -12.92 -15.00 5.46
C ASP A 93 -14.09 -14.38 4.70
N ILE A 94 -14.25 -13.06 4.78
CA ILE A 94 -15.25 -12.31 4.05
C ILE A 94 -15.09 -12.47 2.53
N LEU A 95 -13.89 -12.34 2.01
CA LEU A 95 -13.64 -12.46 0.57
C LEU A 95 -13.87 -13.88 0.06
N TRP A 96 -13.47 -14.90 0.83
CA TRP A 96 -13.77 -16.29 0.49
C TRP A 96 -15.25 -16.62 0.57
N GLU A 97 -15.95 -16.14 1.58
CA GLU A 97 -17.41 -16.31 1.68
C GLU A 97 -18.11 -15.68 0.48
N TYR A 98 -17.71 -14.46 0.08
CA TYR A 98 -18.27 -13.77 -1.06
C TYR A 98 -18.03 -14.51 -2.38
N VAL A 99 -16.81 -14.99 -2.65
CA VAL A 99 -16.49 -15.73 -3.87
C VAL A 99 -17.18 -17.11 -3.89
N ASN A 100 -17.23 -17.81 -2.76
CA ASN A 100 -17.93 -19.10 -2.65
C ASN A 100 -19.45 -18.96 -2.87
N ALA A 101 -20.01 -17.80 -2.59
CA ALA A 101 -21.40 -17.47 -2.91
C ALA A 101 -21.59 -17.06 -4.39
N GLY A 102 -20.56 -17.18 -5.25
CA GLY A 102 -20.58 -16.88 -6.68
C GLY A 102 -20.23 -15.43 -7.03
N GLY A 103 -19.70 -14.65 -6.08
CA GLY A 103 -19.23 -13.28 -6.32
C GLY A 103 -17.91 -13.20 -7.08
N THR A 104 -17.70 -12.07 -7.73
CA THR A 104 -16.47 -11.77 -8.45
C THR A 104 -15.76 -10.60 -7.78
N ILE A 105 -14.43 -10.71 -7.60
CA ILE A 105 -13.59 -9.63 -7.06
C ILE A 105 -12.82 -8.97 -8.19
N CYS A 106 -12.86 -7.63 -8.21
CA CYS A 106 -12.02 -6.78 -9.05
C CYS A 106 -11.23 -5.83 -8.13
N VAL A 107 -9.98 -5.57 -8.45
CA VAL A 107 -9.13 -4.63 -7.69
C VAL A 107 -8.78 -3.44 -8.57
N VAL A 108 -8.90 -2.23 -8.01
CA VAL A 108 -8.49 -0.98 -8.65
C VAL A 108 -7.63 -0.22 -7.64
N SER A 109 -6.34 -0.06 -7.94
CA SER A 109 -5.36 0.49 -7.00
C SER A 109 -4.28 1.32 -7.70
N HIS A 110 -3.62 2.18 -6.93
CA HIS A 110 -2.39 2.85 -7.36
C HIS A 110 -1.13 2.00 -7.19
N SER A 111 -1.23 0.81 -6.62
CA SER A 111 -0.14 -0.16 -6.55
C SER A 111 0.07 -0.88 -7.88
N LEU A 112 1.27 -1.44 -8.09
CA LEU A 112 1.56 -2.25 -9.28
C LEU A 112 0.81 -3.59 -9.23
N SER A 113 0.18 -3.98 -10.34
CA SER A 113 -0.59 -5.23 -10.42
C SER A 113 0.20 -6.47 -9.98
N PRO A 114 1.49 -6.65 -10.32
CA PRO A 114 2.27 -7.80 -9.83
C PRO A 114 2.37 -7.85 -8.30
N ASN A 115 2.49 -6.70 -7.64
CA ASN A 115 2.54 -6.64 -6.18
C ASN A 115 1.18 -7.00 -5.57
N ILE A 116 0.08 -6.48 -6.12
CA ILE A 116 -1.28 -6.80 -5.68
C ILE A 116 -1.52 -8.31 -5.78
N LEU A 117 -1.21 -8.92 -6.93
CA LEU A 117 -1.38 -10.36 -7.13
C LEU A 117 -0.51 -11.20 -6.19
N ARG A 118 0.73 -10.78 -5.93
CA ARG A 118 1.60 -11.39 -4.91
C ARG A 118 0.95 -11.31 -3.54
N ASP A 119 0.46 -10.15 -3.13
CA ASP A 119 -0.12 -9.92 -1.81
C ASP A 119 -1.37 -10.77 -1.59
N TYR A 120 -2.22 -10.90 -2.62
CA TYR A 120 -3.37 -11.79 -2.58
C TYR A 120 -2.95 -13.25 -2.41
N ARG A 121 -1.95 -13.71 -3.15
CA ARG A 121 -1.45 -15.08 -3.08
C ARG A 121 -0.82 -15.39 -1.72
N GLU A 122 0.10 -14.53 -1.26
CA GLU A 122 0.84 -14.75 0.01
C GLU A 122 -0.09 -14.68 1.22
N ASN A 123 -1.12 -13.84 1.18
CA ASN A 123 -2.15 -13.74 2.21
C ASN A 123 -3.28 -14.79 2.03
N LYS A 124 -3.19 -15.68 1.03
CA LYS A 124 -4.17 -16.73 0.76
C LYS A 124 -5.59 -16.17 0.55
N LEU A 125 -5.67 -15.03 -0.13
CA LEU A 125 -6.94 -14.42 -0.55
C LEU A 125 -7.43 -15.07 -1.85
N PRO A 126 -8.74 -15.03 -2.16
CA PRO A 126 -9.23 -15.48 -3.44
C PRO A 126 -8.69 -14.60 -4.56
N GLU A 127 -8.21 -15.23 -5.65
CA GLU A 127 -7.62 -14.50 -6.77
C GLU A 127 -8.64 -13.55 -7.41
N PRO A 128 -8.32 -12.26 -7.58
CA PRO A 128 -9.21 -11.31 -8.23
C PRO A 128 -9.31 -11.61 -9.73
N LYS A 129 -10.52 -11.49 -10.29
CA LYS A 129 -10.77 -11.70 -11.72
C LYS A 129 -10.13 -10.61 -12.59
N LEU A 130 -10.09 -9.38 -12.08
CA LEU A 130 -9.48 -8.24 -12.75
C LEU A 130 -8.67 -7.43 -11.74
N VAL A 131 -7.49 -6.97 -12.17
CA VAL A 131 -6.64 -6.05 -11.43
C VAL A 131 -6.26 -4.89 -12.34
N TYR A 132 -6.58 -3.67 -11.90
CA TYR A 132 -6.16 -2.42 -12.54
C TYR A 132 -5.20 -1.70 -11.59
N GLY A 133 -3.90 -1.89 -11.83
CA GLY A 133 -2.83 -1.25 -11.08
C GLY A 133 -2.29 0.01 -11.77
N TRP A 134 -1.20 0.54 -11.22
CA TRP A 134 -0.58 1.78 -11.68
C TRP A 134 -0.03 1.74 -13.13
N GLU A 135 0.34 0.55 -13.62
CA GLU A 135 0.82 0.35 -15.00
C GLU A 135 -0.27 0.49 -16.07
N VAL A 136 -1.54 0.55 -15.67
CA VAL A 136 -2.65 0.81 -16.62
C VAL A 136 -2.49 2.22 -17.21
N PRO A 137 -2.74 2.42 -18.50
CA PRO A 137 -2.68 3.74 -19.16
C PRO A 137 -3.46 4.82 -18.41
N LYS A 138 -2.94 6.05 -18.41
CA LYS A 138 -3.47 7.16 -17.58
C LYS A 138 -4.97 7.42 -17.77
N ASP A 139 -5.46 7.27 -19.02
CA ASP A 139 -6.88 7.44 -19.38
C ASP A 139 -7.80 6.34 -18.80
N ARG A 140 -7.23 5.26 -18.28
CA ARG A 140 -7.93 4.11 -17.69
C ARG A 140 -7.60 3.87 -16.23
N ARG A 141 -6.80 4.77 -15.61
CA ARG A 141 -6.48 4.67 -14.18
C ARG A 141 -7.64 5.15 -13.31
N LYS A 142 -7.56 4.77 -12.03
CA LYS A 142 -8.48 5.23 -10.98
C LYS A 142 -8.39 6.75 -10.77
#